data_635e7e88c73a195ee6432b7ad0e1f080
#
_entry.id   635e7e88c73a195ee6432b7ad0e1f080
#
_cell.length_a   1.000
_cell.length_b   1.000
_cell.length_c   1.000
_cell.angle_alpha   90.00
_cell.angle_beta   90.00
_cell.angle_gamma   90.00
#
_symmetry.space_group_name_H-M   'P 1'
#
loop_
_entity.id
_entity.type
_entity.pdbx_description
1 polymer ?
#
loop_
_entity_poly.entity_id
_entity_poly.type
_entity_poly.pdbx_seq_one_letter_code
_entity_poly.pdbx_strand_id
1 'polypeptide(L)'
;MKRAVNLQFLDFRIQLILLAFVTLASCGSKPQNDVQAIDEELNEIVESSEFKENGLMKQRPTEQVIDTKDGYKVNISVRPDESLPRVPNENFGTYCDNRVTVLVYNSIDTLVNRQFTKADFSDALDSNLKTYAILENFSLTSSSGQSVTLDASVSVPHSDEQAIFTITLGFDGSMTMQKNTPANDAFPDEEGD
;
A
#
# COMPACT_ATOMS: atom_id res chain seq x y z
N MET A 1 -15.52 43.87 -24.95
CA MET A 1 -16.58 42.85 -24.92
C MET A 1 -16.31 41.87 -23.77
N LYS A 2 -17.03 42.00 -22.66
CA LYS A 2 -16.90 41.14 -21.48
C LYS A 2 -17.86 39.97 -21.63
N ARG A 3 -17.37 38.73 -21.67
CA ARG A 3 -18.21 37.52 -21.63
C ARG A 3 -18.55 37.21 -20.18
N ALA A 4 -19.84 37.28 -19.87
CA ALA A 4 -20.40 36.84 -18.60
C ALA A 4 -20.41 35.30 -18.60
N VAL A 5 -19.77 34.67 -17.60
CA VAL A 5 -19.84 33.24 -17.36
C VAL A 5 -21.08 32.95 -16.52
N ASN A 6 -21.90 32.05 -17.00
CA ASN A 6 -23.22 31.72 -16.50
C ASN A 6 -23.09 30.91 -15.19
N LEU A 7 -23.42 31.56 -14.06
CA LEU A 7 -23.31 31.03 -12.68
C LEU A 7 -24.51 30.19 -12.25
N GLN A 8 -25.38 29.79 -13.18
CA GLN A 8 -26.68 29.13 -12.86
C GLN A 8 -26.63 27.61 -12.74
N PHE A 9 -25.52 26.94 -13.08
CA PHE A 9 -25.46 25.48 -13.03
C PHE A 9 -24.88 24.90 -11.74
N LEU A 10 -24.38 25.75 -10.81
CA LEU A 10 -23.76 25.28 -9.58
C LEU A 10 -24.77 25.07 -8.45
N ASP A 11 -25.90 25.76 -8.47
CA ASP A 11 -26.89 25.70 -7.37
C ASP A 11 -27.78 24.44 -7.42
N PHE A 12 -27.94 23.81 -8.56
CA PHE A 12 -28.85 22.66 -8.70
C PHE A 12 -28.27 21.35 -8.14
N ARG A 13 -26.94 21.23 -8.09
CA ARG A 13 -26.28 20.03 -7.53
C ARG A 13 -26.14 20.05 -6.01
N ILE A 14 -26.08 21.22 -5.41
CA ILE A 14 -26.01 21.39 -3.95
C ILE A 14 -27.35 21.14 -3.28
N GLN A 15 -28.49 21.48 -3.94
CA GLN A 15 -29.82 21.23 -3.38
C GLN A 15 -30.23 19.75 -3.40
N LEU A 16 -29.68 18.93 -4.28
CA LEU A 16 -30.00 17.50 -4.33
C LEU A 16 -29.28 16.69 -3.24
N ILE A 17 -28.16 17.19 -2.71
CA ILE A 17 -27.42 16.55 -1.62
C ILE A 17 -28.03 16.84 -0.24
N LEU A 18 -28.74 17.97 -0.09
CA LEU A 18 -29.39 18.35 1.17
C LEU A 18 -30.73 17.64 1.42
N LEU A 19 -31.35 17.04 0.41
CA LEU A 19 -32.64 16.35 0.57
C LEU A 19 -32.51 14.87 0.95
N ALA A 20 -31.30 14.30 0.96
CA ALA A 20 -31.06 12.90 1.33
C ALA A 20 -30.76 12.70 2.83
N PHE A 21 -30.74 13.76 3.65
CA PHE A 21 -30.35 13.68 5.06
C PHE A 21 -31.48 13.73 6.10
N VAL A 22 -32.75 13.67 5.68
CA VAL A 22 -33.90 13.88 6.60
C VAL A 22 -34.80 12.65 6.79
N THR A 23 -34.36 11.43 6.52
CA THR A 23 -35.19 10.23 6.78
C THR A 23 -34.48 9.12 7.53
N LEU A 24 -33.76 9.41 8.62
CA LEU A 24 -33.36 8.39 9.59
C LEU A 24 -33.50 8.88 11.03
N ALA A 25 -34.75 9.15 11.41
CA ALA A 25 -35.13 9.24 12.81
C ALA A 25 -36.39 8.39 13.04
N SER A 26 -36.22 7.10 13.29
CA SER A 26 -37.23 6.28 13.96
C SER A 26 -36.59 5.09 14.66
N CYS A 27 -36.48 5.26 15.95
CA CYS A 27 -36.77 4.35 17.06
C CYS A 27 -36.30 2.89 17.04
N GLY A 28 -35.50 2.56 18.03
CA GLY A 28 -35.85 1.41 18.90
C GLY A 28 -34.91 0.22 18.89
N SER A 29 -34.12 0.14 19.94
CA SER A 29 -33.73 -1.08 20.68
C SER A 29 -32.65 -2.03 20.12
N LYS A 30 -31.62 -2.09 20.92
CA LYS A 30 -30.59 -3.10 21.22
C LYS A 30 -29.20 -2.90 20.62
N PRO A 31 -28.16 -2.80 21.47
CA PRO A 31 -26.76 -2.76 21.05
C PRO A 31 -26.30 -4.19 20.83
N GLN A 32 -26.37 -4.65 19.60
CA GLN A 32 -25.76 -5.91 19.18
C GLN A 32 -25.74 -5.95 17.65
N ASN A 33 -24.74 -5.34 17.04
CA ASN A 33 -24.30 -5.61 15.64
C ASN A 33 -23.24 -4.64 15.09
N ASP A 34 -22.69 -3.72 15.90
CA ASP A 34 -21.68 -2.79 15.36
C ASP A 34 -20.34 -3.49 14.97
N VAL A 35 -20.05 -4.63 15.59
CA VAL A 35 -18.82 -5.39 15.29
C VAL A 35 -18.96 -6.16 13.97
N GLN A 36 -20.14 -6.74 13.70
CA GLN A 36 -20.37 -7.48 12.44
C GLN A 36 -20.39 -6.56 11.21
N ALA A 37 -20.93 -5.35 11.32
CA ALA A 37 -20.97 -4.39 10.21
C ALA A 37 -19.56 -3.89 9.84
N ILE A 38 -18.68 -3.71 10.83
CA ILE A 38 -17.29 -3.32 10.60
C ILE A 38 -16.51 -4.46 9.94
N ASP A 39 -16.75 -5.70 10.36
CA ASP A 39 -16.09 -6.87 9.78
C ASP A 39 -16.55 -7.14 8.33
N GLU A 40 -17.82 -6.91 8.00
CA GLU A 40 -18.33 -7.03 6.63
C GLU A 40 -17.77 -5.93 5.72
N GLU A 41 -17.70 -4.68 6.19
CA GLU A 41 -17.14 -3.56 5.42
C GLU A 41 -15.62 -3.71 5.20
N LEU A 42 -14.88 -4.17 6.22
CA LEU A 42 -13.47 -4.50 6.10
C LEU A 42 -13.22 -5.66 5.13
N ASN A 43 -14.04 -6.70 5.18
CA ASN A 43 -13.95 -7.83 4.25
C ASN A 43 -14.25 -7.40 2.80
N GLU A 44 -15.23 -6.53 2.57
CA GLU A 44 -15.54 -6.00 1.25
C GLU A 44 -14.39 -5.14 0.69
N ILE A 45 -13.73 -4.34 1.53
CA ILE A 45 -12.56 -3.54 1.14
C ILE A 45 -11.37 -4.45 0.82
N VAL A 46 -11.13 -5.49 1.62
CA VAL A 46 -10.06 -6.48 1.39
C VAL A 46 -10.33 -7.26 0.10
N GLU A 47 -11.53 -7.75 -0.13
CA GLU A 47 -11.91 -8.42 -1.37
C GLU A 47 -11.76 -7.51 -2.60
N SER A 48 -11.95 -6.19 -2.44
CA SER A 48 -11.76 -5.23 -3.53
C SER A 48 -10.29 -5.00 -3.92
N SER A 49 -9.34 -5.24 -3.01
CA SER A 49 -7.89 -5.09 -3.24
C SER A 49 -7.25 -6.31 -3.89
N GLU A 50 -7.96 -7.43 -3.92
CA GLU A 50 -7.52 -8.71 -4.47
C GLU A 50 -8.52 -9.25 -5.50
N PHE A 51 -8.08 -10.20 -6.30
CA PHE A 51 -8.93 -10.93 -7.25
C PHE A 51 -8.37 -12.33 -7.50
N LYS A 52 -9.25 -13.25 -7.92
CA LYS A 52 -8.86 -14.61 -8.28
C LYS A 52 -8.84 -14.78 -9.79
N GLU A 53 -7.72 -15.20 -10.32
CA GLU A 53 -7.56 -15.49 -11.74
C GLU A 53 -6.71 -16.75 -11.94
N ASN A 54 -7.14 -17.66 -12.84
CA ASN A 54 -6.44 -18.92 -13.11
C ASN A 54 -6.16 -19.78 -11.87
N GLY A 55 -7.04 -19.72 -10.84
CA GLY A 55 -6.87 -20.43 -9.58
C GLY A 55 -5.92 -19.77 -8.57
N LEU A 56 -5.36 -18.63 -8.90
CA LEU A 56 -4.43 -17.88 -8.05
C LEU A 56 -5.11 -16.63 -7.48
N MET A 57 -4.83 -16.36 -6.22
CA MET A 57 -5.12 -15.06 -5.61
C MET A 57 -4.06 -14.05 -6.06
N LYS A 58 -4.47 -12.87 -6.43
CA LYS A 58 -3.61 -11.80 -6.93
C LYS A 58 -4.02 -10.48 -6.28
N GLN A 59 -3.05 -9.68 -5.89
CA GLN A 59 -3.32 -8.29 -5.57
C GLN A 59 -3.66 -7.50 -6.83
N ARG A 60 -4.54 -6.50 -6.72
CA ARG A 60 -4.79 -5.59 -7.84
C ARG A 60 -3.53 -4.79 -8.13
N PRO A 61 -3.15 -4.69 -9.43
CA PRO A 61 -2.02 -3.85 -9.80
C PRO A 61 -2.23 -2.42 -9.34
N THR A 62 -1.21 -1.83 -8.74
CA THR A 62 -1.21 -0.42 -8.35
C THR A 62 -0.11 0.33 -9.07
N GLU A 63 -0.35 1.60 -9.34
CA GLU A 63 0.63 2.51 -9.89
C GLU A 63 0.47 3.89 -9.26
N GLN A 64 1.55 4.43 -8.74
CA GLN A 64 1.58 5.71 -8.06
C GLN A 64 2.68 6.58 -8.64
N VAL A 65 2.34 7.80 -9.06
CA VAL A 65 3.31 8.80 -9.53
C VAL A 65 3.32 9.96 -8.55
N ILE A 66 4.49 10.23 -7.97
CA ILE A 66 4.70 11.25 -6.94
C ILE A 66 5.63 12.33 -7.50
N ASP A 67 5.19 13.56 -7.50
CA ASP A 67 6.01 14.73 -7.80
C ASP A 67 6.84 15.11 -6.56
N THR A 68 8.16 15.18 -6.72
CA THR A 68 9.05 15.56 -5.63
C THR A 68 9.37 17.06 -5.67
N LYS A 69 9.78 17.59 -4.52
CA LYS A 69 10.21 19.01 -4.42
C LYS A 69 11.51 19.30 -5.19
N ASP A 70 12.29 18.26 -5.48
CA ASP A 70 13.57 18.34 -6.17
C ASP A 70 13.43 18.31 -7.70
N GLY A 71 12.19 18.31 -8.22
CA GLY A 71 11.89 18.46 -9.64
C GLY A 71 11.94 17.16 -10.46
N TYR A 72 11.88 16.00 -9.82
CA TYR A 72 11.70 14.72 -10.47
C TYR A 72 10.44 13.99 -9.99
N LYS A 73 10.04 12.97 -10.72
CA LYS A 73 8.90 12.11 -10.42
C LYS A 73 9.39 10.75 -9.98
N VAL A 74 8.70 10.18 -9.00
CA VAL A 74 8.88 8.80 -8.56
C VAL A 74 7.63 8.02 -8.97
N ASN A 75 7.78 7.03 -9.85
CA ASN A 75 6.72 6.09 -10.21
C ASN A 75 6.99 4.77 -9.50
N ILE A 76 6.01 4.30 -8.73
CA ILE A 76 6.03 3.01 -8.04
C ILE A 76 4.88 2.19 -8.62
N SER A 77 5.20 1.05 -9.22
CA SER A 77 4.23 0.11 -9.78
C SER A 77 4.37 -1.25 -9.12
N VAL A 78 3.29 -1.75 -8.52
CA VAL A 78 3.20 -3.10 -7.94
C VAL A 78 2.31 -3.94 -8.83
N ARG A 79 2.79 -5.10 -9.29
CA ARG A 79 2.05 -5.98 -10.19
C ARG A 79 2.28 -7.44 -9.83
N PRO A 80 1.23 -8.27 -9.77
CA PRO A 80 1.39 -9.71 -9.63
C PRO A 80 2.20 -10.28 -10.82
N ASP A 81 3.15 -11.17 -10.52
CA ASP A 81 4.02 -11.78 -11.52
C ASP A 81 3.96 -13.31 -11.43
N GLU A 82 3.27 -13.93 -12.38
CA GLU A 82 3.09 -15.39 -12.41
C GLU A 82 4.38 -16.18 -12.64
N SER A 83 5.48 -15.54 -13.02
CA SER A 83 6.78 -16.19 -13.15
C SER A 83 7.50 -16.39 -11.80
N LEU A 84 7.05 -15.70 -10.75
CA LEU A 84 7.61 -15.82 -9.40
C LEU A 84 7.10 -17.08 -8.69
N PRO A 85 7.83 -17.56 -7.65
CA PRO A 85 7.36 -18.67 -6.82
C PRO A 85 5.98 -18.39 -6.22
N ARG A 86 5.14 -19.43 -6.19
CA ARG A 86 3.81 -19.38 -5.61
C ARG A 86 3.89 -19.32 -4.09
N VAL A 87 2.98 -18.56 -3.47
CA VAL A 87 2.91 -18.39 -2.02
C VAL A 87 1.66 -19.09 -1.50
N PRO A 88 1.80 -20.14 -0.68
CA PRO A 88 0.66 -20.84 -0.11
C PRO A 88 0.00 -19.99 0.98
N ASN A 89 -1.33 -20.09 1.08
CA ASN A 89 -2.11 -19.59 2.21
C ASN A 89 -3.21 -20.58 2.53
N GLU A 90 -3.30 -21.02 3.78
CA GLU A 90 -4.18 -22.13 4.20
C GLU A 90 -5.67 -21.81 4.02
N ASN A 91 -6.06 -20.54 4.19
CA ASN A 91 -7.45 -20.11 4.18
C ASN A 91 -7.92 -19.62 2.80
N PHE A 92 -7.03 -19.01 2.03
CA PHE A 92 -7.38 -18.31 0.79
C PHE A 92 -6.81 -19.00 -0.47
N GLY A 93 -5.99 -20.05 -0.30
CA GLY A 93 -5.39 -20.80 -1.40
C GLY A 93 -3.99 -20.32 -1.76
N THR A 94 -3.67 -20.23 -3.03
CA THR A 94 -2.31 -19.92 -3.49
C THR A 94 -2.25 -18.50 -4.04
N TYR A 95 -1.32 -17.70 -3.55
CA TYR A 95 -1.07 -16.34 -4.02
C TYR A 95 -0.01 -16.31 -5.12
N CYS A 96 -0.20 -15.36 -6.02
CA CYS A 96 0.83 -14.88 -6.94
C CYS A 96 1.64 -13.81 -6.21
N ASP A 97 2.96 -13.95 -6.16
CA ASP A 97 3.83 -12.91 -5.61
C ASP A 97 3.94 -11.72 -6.57
N ASN A 98 4.39 -10.58 -6.08
CA ASN A 98 4.46 -9.35 -6.85
C ASN A 98 5.87 -9.00 -7.28
N ARG A 99 5.94 -8.29 -8.41
CA ARG A 99 7.10 -7.51 -8.83
C ARG A 99 6.80 -6.03 -8.63
N VAL A 100 7.72 -5.33 -7.99
CA VAL A 100 7.63 -3.87 -7.82
C VAL A 100 8.66 -3.22 -8.73
N THR A 101 8.23 -2.20 -9.49
CA THR A 101 9.11 -1.37 -10.30
C THR A 101 9.14 0.04 -9.71
N VAL A 102 10.33 0.53 -9.44
CA VAL A 102 10.60 1.92 -9.03
C VAL A 102 11.31 2.63 -10.15
N LEU A 103 10.68 3.66 -10.68
CA LEU A 103 11.22 4.53 -11.72
C LEU A 103 11.32 5.96 -11.19
N VAL A 104 12.51 6.53 -11.20
CA VAL A 104 12.75 7.95 -10.87
C VAL A 104 13.25 8.65 -12.13
N TYR A 105 12.57 9.72 -12.52
CA TYR A 105 12.86 10.42 -13.75
C TYR A 105 12.53 11.92 -13.68
N ASN A 106 13.12 12.70 -14.53
CA ASN A 106 12.79 14.10 -14.78
C ASN A 106 12.44 14.30 -16.27
N SER A 107 12.35 15.53 -16.72
CA SER A 107 12.04 15.85 -18.12
C SER A 107 13.17 15.50 -19.11
N ILE A 108 14.35 15.17 -18.63
CA ILE A 108 15.57 14.94 -19.43
C ILE A 108 16.00 13.49 -19.35
N ASP A 109 16.09 12.93 -18.12
CA ASP A 109 16.73 11.65 -17.84
C ASP A 109 15.90 10.73 -16.92
N THR A 110 16.17 9.43 -17.03
CA THR A 110 15.82 8.42 -16.04
C THR A 110 16.98 8.27 -15.05
N LEU A 111 16.73 8.60 -13.79
CA LEU A 111 17.71 8.58 -12.71
C LEU A 111 17.81 7.20 -12.04
N VAL A 112 16.66 6.52 -11.88
CA VAL A 112 16.56 5.17 -11.34
C VAL A 112 15.55 4.39 -12.16
N ASN A 113 15.87 3.13 -12.48
CA ASN A 113 14.92 2.14 -12.99
C ASN A 113 15.28 0.80 -12.34
N ARG A 114 14.54 0.43 -11.29
CA ARG A 114 14.83 -0.75 -10.50
C ARG A 114 13.60 -1.61 -10.30
N GLN A 115 13.78 -2.92 -10.37
CA GLN A 115 12.76 -3.91 -10.06
C GLN A 115 13.13 -4.66 -8.78
N PHE A 116 12.11 -4.99 -8.00
CA PHE A 116 12.22 -5.76 -6.77
C PHE A 116 11.25 -6.93 -6.78
N THR A 117 11.66 -8.00 -6.17
CA THR A 117 10.88 -9.19 -5.84
C THR A 117 11.11 -9.55 -4.36
N LYS A 118 10.32 -10.42 -3.79
CA LYS A 118 10.56 -10.91 -2.42
C LYS A 118 11.96 -11.51 -2.23
N ALA A 119 12.54 -12.08 -3.29
CA ALA A 119 13.87 -12.68 -3.25
C ALA A 119 14.96 -11.67 -2.87
N ASP A 120 14.79 -10.39 -3.21
CA ASP A 120 15.76 -9.33 -2.87
C ASP A 120 15.85 -9.08 -1.34
N PHE A 121 14.86 -9.53 -0.58
CA PHE A 121 14.76 -9.39 0.88
C PHE A 121 15.10 -10.67 1.65
N SER A 122 15.34 -11.77 0.94
CA SER A 122 15.40 -13.12 1.50
C SER A 122 16.37 -13.28 2.67
N ASP A 123 17.53 -12.61 2.65
CA ASP A 123 18.55 -12.74 3.68
C ASP A 123 18.10 -12.20 5.05
N ALA A 124 17.17 -11.25 5.06
CA ALA A 124 16.64 -10.61 6.26
C ALA A 124 15.26 -11.15 6.70
N LEU A 125 14.64 -12.05 5.91
CA LEU A 125 13.36 -12.67 6.23
C LEU A 125 13.58 -13.97 7.05
N ASP A 126 12.72 -14.20 8.03
CA ASP A 126 12.61 -15.50 8.69
C ASP A 126 11.94 -16.57 7.81
N SER A 127 11.86 -17.80 8.29
CA SER A 127 11.36 -18.94 7.52
C SER A 127 9.87 -18.80 7.17
N ASN A 128 9.08 -18.18 8.05
CA ASN A 128 7.65 -18.00 7.86
C ASN A 128 7.37 -16.98 6.75
N LEU A 129 7.95 -15.79 6.85
CA LEU A 129 7.84 -14.76 5.82
C LEU A 129 8.41 -15.22 4.47
N LYS A 130 9.50 -15.99 4.44
CA LYS A 130 10.01 -16.59 3.20
C LYS A 130 8.98 -17.45 2.50
N THR A 131 8.22 -18.23 3.27
CA THR A 131 7.27 -19.21 2.75
C THR A 131 5.92 -18.60 2.41
N TYR A 132 5.36 -17.80 3.32
CA TYR A 132 3.96 -17.40 3.30
C TYR A 132 3.70 -15.93 2.95
N ALA A 133 4.74 -15.08 2.90
CA ALA A 133 4.58 -13.67 2.57
C ALA A 133 4.70 -13.39 1.07
N ILE A 134 4.10 -12.29 0.65
CA ILE A 134 4.28 -11.66 -0.68
C ILE A 134 4.99 -10.31 -0.52
N LEU A 135 5.64 -9.84 -1.57
CA LEU A 135 6.10 -8.45 -1.65
C LEU A 135 4.87 -7.57 -1.89
N GLU A 136 4.41 -6.88 -0.86
CA GLU A 136 3.08 -6.29 -0.88
C GLU A 136 3.05 -4.85 -1.40
N ASN A 137 3.92 -3.98 -0.86
CA ASN A 137 3.85 -2.55 -1.13
C ASN A 137 5.20 -1.85 -1.05
N PHE A 138 5.26 -0.70 -1.74
CA PHE A 138 6.33 0.30 -1.62
C PHE A 138 5.73 1.69 -1.43
N SER A 139 6.31 2.50 -0.58
CA SER A 139 5.93 3.89 -0.38
C SER A 139 7.15 4.80 -0.33
N LEU A 140 7.04 6.00 -0.93
CA LEU A 140 8.09 7.01 -0.86
C LEU A 140 8.06 7.68 0.52
N THR A 141 9.16 7.62 1.27
CA THR A 141 9.29 8.27 2.60
C THR A 141 10.04 9.59 2.52
N SER A 142 11.07 9.67 1.68
CA SER A 142 11.80 10.92 1.48
C SER A 142 12.49 10.98 0.12
N SER A 143 12.87 12.19 -0.28
CA SER A 143 13.65 12.44 -1.48
C SER A 143 14.69 13.53 -1.24
N SER A 144 15.78 13.47 -1.99
CA SER A 144 16.83 14.48 -2.05
C SER A 144 17.31 14.66 -3.48
N GLY A 145 18.16 15.65 -3.75
CA GLY A 145 18.76 15.84 -5.08
C GLY A 145 19.66 14.69 -5.55
N GLN A 146 19.91 13.66 -4.73
CA GLN A 146 20.85 12.58 -5.04
C GLN A 146 20.26 11.17 -4.82
N SER A 147 19.10 11.04 -4.17
CA SER A 147 18.52 9.76 -3.80
C SER A 147 17.04 9.85 -3.48
N VAL A 148 16.38 8.70 -3.51
CA VAL A 148 15.04 8.50 -2.92
C VAL A 148 15.12 7.43 -1.83
N THR A 149 14.32 7.59 -0.78
CA THR A 149 14.15 6.60 0.29
C THR A 149 12.72 6.09 0.25
N LEU A 150 12.58 4.78 0.31
CA LEU A 150 11.31 4.07 0.21
C LEU A 150 11.16 3.12 1.40
N ASP A 151 9.95 2.91 1.87
CA ASP A 151 9.62 1.77 2.70
C ASP A 151 8.98 0.69 1.84
N ALA A 152 9.40 -0.56 2.07
CA ALA A 152 8.88 -1.75 1.42
C ALA A 152 8.30 -2.70 2.46
N SER A 153 7.14 -3.31 2.18
CA SER A 153 6.53 -4.33 3.04
C SER A 153 6.54 -5.71 2.37
N VAL A 154 6.95 -6.71 3.15
CA VAL A 154 6.82 -8.13 2.85
C VAL A 154 5.89 -8.71 3.89
N SER A 155 4.66 -9.09 3.50
CA SER A 155 3.55 -9.39 4.42
C SER A 155 2.88 -10.71 4.09
N VAL A 156 2.43 -11.44 5.12
CA VAL A 156 1.57 -12.60 4.95
C VAL A 156 0.15 -12.12 4.66
N PRO A 157 -0.45 -12.47 3.51
CA PRO A 157 -1.81 -12.02 3.17
C PRO A 157 -2.83 -12.35 4.27
N HIS A 158 -3.66 -11.38 4.64
CA HIS A 158 -4.69 -11.46 5.70
C HIS A 158 -4.13 -11.74 7.11
N SER A 159 -2.91 -11.27 7.40
CA SER A 159 -2.26 -11.42 8.69
C SER A 159 -1.53 -10.13 9.07
N ASP A 160 -1.30 -9.92 10.37
CA ASP A 160 -0.46 -8.82 10.87
C ASP A 160 1.05 -9.13 10.74
N GLU A 161 1.38 -10.31 10.23
CA GLU A 161 2.77 -10.75 10.13
C GLU A 161 3.45 -10.14 8.92
N GLN A 162 4.42 -9.26 9.18
CA GLN A 162 5.12 -8.52 8.15
C GLN A 162 6.56 -8.17 8.54
N ALA A 163 7.36 -7.87 7.54
CA ALA A 163 8.65 -7.21 7.67
C ALA A 163 8.65 -5.92 6.85
N ILE A 164 9.05 -4.83 7.48
CA ILE A 164 9.23 -3.53 6.82
C ILE A 164 10.72 -3.28 6.60
N PHE A 165 11.04 -2.74 5.43
CA PHE A 165 12.40 -2.41 5.03
C PHE A 165 12.46 -0.97 4.56
N THR A 166 13.49 -0.24 4.99
CA THR A 166 13.83 1.06 4.40
C THR A 166 14.91 0.86 3.35
N ILE A 167 14.63 1.33 2.13
CA ILE A 167 15.51 1.23 0.96
C ILE A 167 15.88 2.63 0.50
N THR A 168 17.18 2.89 0.38
CA THR A 168 17.66 4.13 -0.25
C THR A 168 18.28 3.81 -1.61
N LEU A 169 17.81 4.47 -2.65
CA LEU A 169 18.29 4.36 -4.02
C LEU A 169 19.01 5.65 -4.41
N GLY A 170 20.34 5.57 -4.58
CA GLY A 170 21.15 6.67 -5.07
C GLY A 170 21.05 6.80 -6.59
N PHE A 171 21.10 8.03 -7.09
CA PHE A 171 21.11 8.31 -8.54
C PHE A 171 22.45 7.94 -9.20
N ASP A 172 23.46 7.65 -8.40
CA ASP A 172 24.73 7.05 -8.82
C ASP A 172 24.67 5.52 -8.98
N GLY A 173 23.49 4.91 -8.79
CA GLY A 173 23.26 3.48 -8.83
C GLY A 173 23.49 2.76 -7.51
N SER A 174 23.90 3.46 -6.45
CA SER A 174 24.02 2.86 -5.11
C SER A 174 22.68 2.46 -4.54
N MET A 175 22.67 1.43 -3.70
CA MET A 175 21.49 0.97 -2.96
C MET A 175 21.87 0.53 -1.56
N THR A 176 21.10 0.96 -0.58
CA THR A 176 21.14 0.39 0.78
C THR A 176 19.76 -0.12 1.16
N MET A 177 19.72 -1.18 1.94
CA MET A 177 18.48 -1.77 2.45
C MET A 177 18.68 -2.12 3.92
N GLN A 178 17.72 -1.77 4.75
CA GLN A 178 17.72 -2.05 6.17
C GLN A 178 16.33 -2.56 6.59
N LYS A 179 16.28 -3.69 7.33
CA LYS A 179 15.05 -4.15 7.96
C LYS A 179 14.75 -3.26 9.17
N ASN A 180 13.54 -2.74 9.24
CA ASN A 180 13.09 -1.95 10.37
C ASN A 180 12.77 -2.90 11.54
N THR A 181 13.43 -2.68 12.68
CA THR A 181 13.07 -3.37 13.91
C THR A 181 11.95 -2.56 14.55
N PRO A 182 10.81 -3.17 14.95
CA PRO A 182 9.84 -2.48 15.79
C PRO A 182 10.57 -1.87 16.97
N ALA A 183 10.32 -0.60 17.28
CA ALA A 183 10.80 -0.03 18.53
C ALA A 183 10.24 -0.92 19.64
N ASN A 184 11.10 -1.69 20.30
CA ASN A 184 10.71 -2.34 21.53
C ASN A 184 10.29 -1.20 22.46
N ASP A 185 9.02 -1.16 22.82
CA ASP A 185 8.57 -0.48 24.01
C ASP A 185 9.26 -1.19 25.19
N ALA A 186 10.47 -0.72 25.47
CA ALA A 186 11.15 -1.08 26.69
C ALA A 186 10.29 -0.48 27.80
N PHE A 187 9.39 -1.29 28.35
CA PHE A 187 8.82 -0.98 29.65
C PHE A 187 10.04 -0.82 30.59
N PRO A 188 10.23 0.33 31.21
CA PRO A 188 11.25 0.44 32.23
C PRO A 188 10.86 -0.58 33.30
N ASP A 189 11.74 -1.54 33.56
CA ASP A 189 11.64 -2.45 34.70
C ASP A 189 11.50 -1.54 35.94
N GLU A 190 10.31 -1.52 36.56
CA GLU A 190 10.11 -0.93 37.86
C GLU A 190 10.96 -1.77 38.81
N GLU A 191 12.18 -1.31 39.08
CA GLU A 191 12.95 -1.79 40.23
C GLU A 191 12.13 -1.46 41.48
N GLY A 192 11.45 -2.49 42.00
CA GLY A 192 10.77 -2.43 43.28
C GLY A 192 11.80 -2.39 44.39
N ASP A 193 11.78 -1.31 45.17
CA ASP A 193 12.37 -1.21 46.53
C ASP A 193 11.58 -2.06 47.54
#